data_e71fd2b746ff69fa81440cdc2d3b7e5f
#
_entry.id   e71fd2b746ff69fa81440cdc2d3b7e5f
#
_cell.length_a   1.000
_cell.length_b   1.000
_cell.length_c   1.000
_cell.angle_alpha   90.00
_cell.angle_beta   90.00
_cell.angle_gamma   90.00
#
_symmetry.space_group_name_H-M   'P 1'
#
loop_
_entity.id
_entity.type
_entity.pdbx_description
1 polymer ?
#
loop_
_entity_poly.entity_id
_entity_poly.type
_entity_poly.pdbx_seq_one_letter_code
_entity_poly.pdbx_strand_id
1 'polypeptide(L)'
;MNEKKINIDNFIGVYDNYITKKECDKAIKLYENQNKFNNTINRIGFENASILKKQDQQFFAQQDNLNVWWKELESIIFNFDIAFKHYTQNTGASEAYGVPFHFTSLKVQKTLPTEGYHLWHIEHGKGYDLEPRAFVFSIYLND
;
A
#
# COMPACT_ATOMS: atom_id res chain seq x y z
N MET A 1 0.07 -10.60 22.49
CA MET A 1 0.30 -9.63 21.39
C MET A 1 1.81 -9.52 21.22
N ASN A 2 2.30 -9.61 19.99
CA ASN A 2 3.72 -9.37 19.74
C ASN A 2 4.05 -7.91 19.99
N GLU A 3 5.25 -7.64 20.51
CA GLU A 3 5.71 -6.27 20.76
C GLU A 3 5.86 -5.49 19.45
N LYS A 4 5.37 -4.23 19.45
CA LYS A 4 5.58 -3.31 18.33
C LYS A 4 7.06 -2.94 18.27
N LYS A 5 7.66 -3.05 17.08
CA LYS A 5 9.05 -2.66 16.86
C LYS A 5 9.12 -1.65 15.73
N ILE A 6 10.03 -0.70 15.87
CA ILE A 6 10.30 0.33 14.87
C ILE A 6 11.78 0.30 14.56
N ASN A 7 12.10 0.27 13.28
CA ASN A 7 13.45 0.51 12.79
C ASN A 7 13.39 1.53 11.64
N ILE A 8 14.16 2.59 11.72
CA ILE A 8 14.33 3.57 10.64
C ILE A 8 15.82 3.63 10.33
N ASP A 9 16.17 3.24 9.13
CA ASP A 9 17.55 3.27 8.63
C ASP A 9 17.55 3.77 7.19
N ASN A 10 18.43 4.73 6.87
CA ASN A 10 18.60 5.30 5.54
C ASN A 10 17.26 5.67 4.85
N PHE A 11 16.37 6.33 5.58
CA PHE A 11 15.01 6.70 5.14
C PHE A 11 14.07 5.53 4.83
N ILE A 12 14.43 4.31 5.24
CA ILE A 12 13.53 3.14 5.19
C ILE A 12 12.99 2.90 6.59
N GLY A 13 11.68 3.03 6.76
CA GLY A 13 10.98 2.77 8.03
C GLY A 13 10.31 1.41 8.01
N VAL A 14 10.64 0.55 8.98
CA VAL A 14 10.00 -0.75 9.20
C VAL A 14 9.23 -0.70 10.52
N TYR A 15 7.96 -1.07 10.48
CA TYR A 15 7.01 -0.98 11.59
C TYR A 15 6.37 -2.34 11.86
N ASP A 16 7.07 -3.20 12.60
CA ASP A 16 6.61 -4.55 12.89
C ASP A 16 5.47 -4.55 13.92
N ASN A 17 4.48 -5.41 13.69
CA ASN A 17 3.33 -5.63 14.57
C ASN A 17 2.43 -4.39 14.77
N TYR A 18 2.46 -3.43 13.85
CA TYR A 18 1.55 -2.27 13.86
C TYR A 18 0.15 -2.65 13.38
N ILE A 19 0.07 -3.62 12.49
CA ILE A 19 -1.20 -4.19 12.01
C ILE A 19 -1.33 -5.59 12.62
N THR A 20 -2.45 -5.87 13.25
CA THR A 20 -2.70 -7.18 13.86
C THR A 20 -3.09 -8.21 12.81
N LYS A 21 -2.86 -9.50 13.10
CA LYS A 21 -3.31 -10.58 12.22
C LYS A 21 -4.80 -10.50 11.90
N LYS A 22 -5.64 -10.12 12.86
CA LYS A 22 -7.08 -9.97 12.64
C LYS A 22 -7.40 -8.88 11.61
N GLU A 23 -6.66 -7.78 11.61
CA GLU A 23 -6.80 -6.69 10.64
C GLU A 23 -6.31 -7.13 9.26
N CYS A 24 -5.18 -7.83 9.19
CA CYS A 24 -4.70 -8.44 7.96
C CYS A 24 -5.72 -9.41 7.37
N ASP A 25 -6.27 -10.33 8.18
CA ASP A 25 -7.27 -11.29 7.74
C ASP A 25 -8.55 -10.60 7.21
N LYS A 26 -8.95 -9.46 7.79
CA LYS A 26 -10.06 -8.65 7.26
C LYS A 26 -9.76 -8.08 5.87
N ALA A 27 -8.57 -7.52 5.68
CA ALA A 27 -8.17 -6.96 4.39
C ALA A 27 -8.05 -8.04 3.31
N ILE A 28 -7.49 -9.20 3.66
CA ILE A 28 -7.43 -10.36 2.76
C ILE A 28 -8.85 -10.81 2.37
N LYS A 29 -9.75 -10.92 3.34
CA LYS A 29 -11.15 -11.29 3.08
C LYS A 29 -11.86 -10.27 2.20
N LEU A 30 -11.60 -8.98 2.37
CA LEU A 30 -12.10 -7.93 1.51
C LEU A 30 -11.62 -8.17 0.07
N TYR A 31 -10.31 -8.39 -0.12
CA TYR A 31 -9.74 -8.68 -1.42
C TYR A 31 -10.42 -9.89 -2.08
N GLU A 32 -10.53 -11.02 -1.38
CA GLU A 32 -11.14 -12.24 -1.94
C GLU A 32 -12.62 -12.03 -2.31
N ASN A 33 -13.34 -11.19 -1.57
CA ASN A 33 -14.70 -10.82 -1.94
C ASN A 33 -14.71 -9.98 -3.23
N GLN A 34 -13.81 -9.00 -3.37
CA GLN A 34 -13.72 -8.22 -4.61
C GLN A 34 -13.36 -9.10 -5.81
N ASN A 35 -12.44 -10.03 -5.62
CA ASN A 35 -12.05 -10.98 -6.65
C ASN A 35 -13.23 -11.88 -7.08
N LYS A 36 -14.00 -12.39 -6.11
CA LYS A 36 -15.20 -13.20 -6.37
C LYS A 36 -16.26 -12.48 -7.20
N PHE A 37 -16.37 -11.17 -7.06
CA PHE A 37 -17.31 -10.34 -7.83
C PHE A 37 -16.68 -9.74 -9.10
N ASN A 38 -15.50 -10.20 -9.52
CA ASN A 38 -14.76 -9.70 -10.68
C ASN A 38 -14.41 -8.20 -10.61
N ASN A 39 -14.25 -7.67 -9.40
CA ASN A 39 -13.86 -6.28 -9.18
C ASN A 39 -12.33 -6.09 -9.07
N THR A 40 -11.56 -7.15 -9.31
CA THR A 40 -10.10 -7.10 -9.35
C THR A 40 -9.62 -6.99 -10.79
N ILE A 41 -8.47 -6.36 -10.95
CA ILE A 41 -7.81 -6.18 -12.24
C ILE A 41 -6.58 -7.09 -12.26
N ASN A 42 -6.50 -7.94 -13.28
CA ASN A 42 -5.27 -8.66 -13.58
C ASN A 42 -4.37 -7.76 -14.41
N ARG A 43 -3.15 -7.53 -13.94
CA ARG A 43 -2.21 -6.62 -14.62
C ARG A 43 -1.58 -7.20 -15.89
N ILE A 44 -1.66 -8.51 -16.10
CA ILE A 44 -1.33 -9.11 -17.38
C ILE A 44 -2.41 -8.69 -18.38
N GLY A 45 -2.02 -7.94 -19.39
CA GLY A 45 -2.96 -7.44 -20.41
C GLY A 45 -3.58 -6.06 -20.10
N PHE A 46 -3.40 -5.53 -18.91
CA PHE A 46 -3.68 -4.14 -18.61
C PHE A 46 -2.37 -3.34 -18.74
N GLU A 47 -2.38 -2.19 -19.39
CA GLU A 47 -1.20 -1.34 -19.62
C GLU A 47 -0.11 -1.95 -20.53
N ASN A 48 -0.42 -2.88 -21.43
CA ASN A 48 0.57 -3.60 -22.24
C ASN A 48 1.69 -4.25 -21.40
N ALA A 49 1.41 -4.56 -20.14
CA ALA A 49 2.37 -5.22 -19.27
C ALA A 49 2.56 -6.67 -19.73
N SER A 50 3.77 -7.01 -20.11
CA SER A 50 4.11 -8.40 -20.33
C SER A 50 4.27 -9.13 -18.98
N ILE A 51 4.03 -10.45 -18.99
CA ILE A 51 4.26 -11.34 -17.85
C ILE A 51 5.68 -11.16 -17.26
N LEU A 52 6.66 -10.86 -18.12
CA LEU A 52 8.06 -10.66 -17.73
C LEU A 52 8.28 -9.35 -16.94
N LYS A 53 7.35 -8.41 -17.02
CA LYS A 53 7.47 -7.12 -16.33
C LYS A 53 6.68 -7.12 -15.03
N LYS A 54 5.44 -7.53 -15.09
CA LYS A 54 4.47 -7.31 -14.01
C LYS A 54 3.43 -8.40 -14.03
N GLN A 55 3.30 -9.12 -12.93
CA GLN A 55 2.26 -10.13 -12.75
C GLN A 55 1.71 -10.01 -11.33
N ASP A 56 0.49 -9.58 -11.21
CA ASP A 56 -0.26 -9.53 -9.97
C ASP A 56 -1.75 -9.29 -10.24
N GLN A 57 -2.55 -9.45 -9.22
CA GLN A 57 -3.97 -9.16 -9.23
C GLN A 57 -4.27 -8.12 -8.16
N GLN A 58 -5.04 -7.09 -8.48
CA GLN A 58 -5.26 -5.96 -7.59
C GLN A 58 -6.66 -5.37 -7.68
N PHE A 59 -7.06 -4.63 -6.64
CA PHE A 59 -8.12 -3.64 -6.72
C PHE A 59 -7.69 -2.35 -6.02
N PHE A 60 -8.36 -1.25 -6.36
CA PHE A 60 -8.13 0.05 -5.75
C PHE A 60 -9.33 0.48 -4.91
N ALA A 61 -9.08 0.82 -3.64
CA ALA A 61 -9.96 1.62 -2.84
C ALA A 61 -9.57 3.09 -3.05
N GLN A 62 -10.27 3.78 -3.93
CA GLN A 62 -10.03 5.18 -4.26
C GLN A 62 -10.75 6.12 -3.30
N GLN A 63 -10.36 7.38 -3.28
CA GLN A 63 -10.92 8.36 -2.34
C GLN A 63 -12.44 8.51 -2.48
N ASP A 64 -12.98 8.44 -3.68
CA ASP A 64 -14.41 8.51 -3.97
C ASP A 64 -15.20 7.28 -3.50
N ASN A 65 -14.57 6.11 -3.44
CA ASN A 65 -15.16 4.86 -2.98
C ASN A 65 -14.59 4.36 -1.64
N LEU A 66 -13.63 5.06 -1.06
CA LEU A 66 -12.95 4.66 0.17
C LEU A 66 -13.93 4.43 1.33
N ASN A 67 -14.99 5.23 1.40
CA ASN A 67 -16.01 5.10 2.44
C ASN A 67 -16.76 3.76 2.39
N VAL A 68 -16.84 3.13 1.22
CA VAL A 68 -17.48 1.81 1.06
C VAL A 68 -16.65 0.73 1.75
N TRP A 69 -15.33 0.87 1.73
CA TRP A 69 -14.38 -0.08 2.30
C TRP A 69 -13.89 0.31 3.68
N TRP A 70 -14.27 1.48 4.18
CA TRP A 70 -13.74 2.06 5.41
C TRP A 70 -13.81 1.12 6.60
N LYS A 71 -14.95 0.45 6.81
CA LYS A 71 -15.14 -0.47 7.95
C LYS A 71 -14.15 -1.63 7.97
N GLU A 72 -13.77 -2.09 6.80
CA GLU A 72 -12.81 -3.18 6.62
C GLU A 72 -11.37 -2.72 6.78
N LEU A 73 -11.06 -1.50 6.35
CA LEU A 73 -9.70 -0.95 6.29
C LEU A 73 -9.40 0.11 7.36
N GLU A 74 -10.41 0.58 8.09
CA GLU A 74 -10.30 1.69 9.05
C GLU A 74 -9.13 1.53 10.03
N SER A 75 -9.00 0.37 10.67
CA SER A 75 -7.95 0.13 11.64
C SER A 75 -6.55 0.06 11.00
N ILE A 76 -6.47 -0.45 9.77
CA ILE A 76 -5.21 -0.45 9.00
C ILE A 76 -4.81 0.98 8.65
N ILE A 77 -5.75 1.79 8.15
CA ILE A 77 -5.52 3.20 7.82
C ILE A 77 -5.09 3.98 9.05
N PHE A 78 -5.77 3.77 10.18
CA PHE A 78 -5.43 4.43 11.43
C PHE A 78 -4.02 4.07 11.93
N ASN A 79 -3.67 2.79 11.94
CA ASN A 79 -2.32 2.37 12.35
C ASN A 79 -1.24 2.82 11.35
N PHE A 80 -1.55 2.86 10.07
CA PHE A 80 -0.68 3.46 9.05
C PHE A 80 -0.44 4.95 9.32
N ASP A 81 -1.48 5.72 9.62
CA ASP A 81 -1.36 7.16 9.92
C ASP A 81 -0.44 7.41 11.12
N ILE A 82 -0.56 6.59 12.17
CA ILE A 82 0.35 6.66 13.33
C ILE A 82 1.80 6.38 12.90
N ALA A 83 2.03 5.31 12.15
CA ALA A 83 3.35 4.95 11.68
C ALA A 83 3.95 6.02 10.75
N PHE A 84 3.14 6.56 9.85
CA PHE A 84 3.55 7.59 8.91
C PHE A 84 3.90 8.90 9.58
N LYS A 85 3.11 9.35 10.56
CA LYS A 85 3.42 10.53 11.38
C LYS A 85 4.75 10.35 12.14
N HIS A 86 4.93 9.19 12.76
CA HIS A 86 6.18 8.87 13.42
C HIS A 86 7.37 8.92 12.44
N TYR A 87 7.21 8.31 11.26
CA TYR A 87 8.23 8.29 10.22
C TYR A 87 8.61 9.70 9.77
N THR A 88 7.63 10.52 9.39
CA THR A 88 7.88 11.87 8.86
C THR A 88 8.52 12.81 9.90
N GLN A 89 8.17 12.64 11.18
CA GLN A 89 8.79 13.39 12.27
C GLN A 89 10.26 12.98 12.49
N ASN A 90 10.55 11.68 12.46
CA ASN A 90 11.91 11.18 12.73
C ASN A 90 12.87 11.33 11.54
N THR A 91 12.35 11.49 10.34
CA THR A 91 13.16 11.73 9.12
C THR A 91 13.25 13.20 8.74
N GLY A 92 12.55 14.09 9.44
CA GLY A 92 12.45 15.52 9.09
C GLY A 92 11.62 15.80 7.82
N ALA A 93 10.94 14.78 7.27
CA ALA A 93 10.20 14.93 6.02
C ALA A 93 9.02 15.91 6.14
N SER A 94 8.36 15.98 7.30
CA SER A 94 7.29 16.95 7.54
C SER A 94 7.76 18.40 7.41
N GLU A 95 8.96 18.68 7.86
CA GLU A 95 9.57 20.02 7.81
C GLU A 95 10.11 20.33 6.41
N ALA A 96 10.73 19.33 5.77
CA ALA A 96 11.33 19.49 4.45
C ALA A 96 10.31 19.82 3.37
N TYR A 97 9.13 19.22 3.41
CA TYR A 97 8.09 19.45 2.40
C TYR A 97 7.18 20.64 2.73
N GLY A 98 6.98 20.98 4.01
CA GLY A 98 6.18 22.13 4.44
C GLY A 98 4.69 22.07 4.07
N VAL A 99 4.20 20.92 3.59
CA VAL A 99 2.82 20.69 3.16
C VAL A 99 2.31 19.37 3.72
N PRO A 100 0.99 19.25 3.97
CA PRO A 100 0.40 17.99 4.39
C PRO A 100 0.53 16.91 3.31
N PHE A 101 0.76 15.68 3.75
CA PHE A 101 0.73 14.52 2.87
C PHE A 101 -0.67 13.90 2.85
N HIS A 102 -1.11 13.51 1.66
CA HIS A 102 -2.38 12.84 1.46
C HIS A 102 -2.18 11.59 0.61
N PHE A 103 -2.98 10.59 0.84
CA PHE A 103 -3.15 9.48 -0.10
C PHE A 103 -4.56 9.49 -0.66
N THR A 104 -4.70 9.23 -1.95
CA THR A 104 -5.97 9.25 -2.67
C THR A 104 -6.50 7.86 -2.95
N SER A 105 -5.67 6.86 -2.83
CA SER A 105 -6.03 5.46 -3.07
C SER A 105 -5.18 4.50 -2.26
N LEU A 106 -5.78 3.36 -1.91
CA LEU A 106 -5.09 2.19 -1.39
C LEU A 106 -5.19 1.08 -2.43
N LYS A 107 -4.06 0.54 -2.80
CA LYS A 107 -4.02 -0.65 -3.66
C LYS A 107 -3.92 -1.89 -2.78
N VAL A 108 -4.88 -2.80 -2.90
CA VAL A 108 -4.79 -4.13 -2.32
C VAL A 108 -4.40 -5.10 -3.43
N GLN A 109 -3.28 -5.77 -3.25
CA GLN A 109 -2.62 -6.57 -4.27
C GLN A 109 -2.38 -7.99 -3.78
N LYS A 110 -2.68 -8.96 -4.63
CA LYS A 110 -2.32 -10.37 -4.46
C LYS A 110 -1.25 -10.73 -5.47
N THR A 111 -0.16 -11.29 -4.97
CA THR A 111 0.97 -11.77 -5.76
C THR A 111 1.19 -13.23 -5.40
N LEU A 112 1.14 -14.13 -6.35
CA LEU A 112 1.42 -15.55 -6.16
C LEU A 112 2.92 -15.83 -6.21
N PRO A 113 3.39 -16.99 -5.74
CA PRO A 113 4.78 -17.39 -5.93
C PRO A 113 5.19 -17.28 -7.40
N THR A 114 6.35 -16.71 -7.67
CA THR A 114 6.90 -16.38 -9.00
C THR A 114 6.27 -15.18 -9.72
N GLU A 115 5.18 -14.63 -9.21
CA GLU A 115 4.62 -13.36 -9.69
C GLU A 115 5.32 -12.16 -9.06
N GLY A 116 5.08 -10.98 -9.57
CA GLY A 116 5.57 -9.72 -9.03
C GLY A 116 5.95 -8.70 -10.09
N TYR A 117 6.81 -7.78 -9.70
CA TYR A 117 7.42 -6.80 -10.58
C TYR A 117 8.89 -7.15 -10.78
N HIS A 118 9.24 -7.60 -11.95
CA HIS A 118 10.56 -8.21 -12.22
C HIS A 118 11.60 -7.23 -12.80
N LEU A 119 11.23 -5.97 -12.97
CA LEU A 119 12.14 -4.95 -13.49
C LEU A 119 12.41 -3.87 -12.45
N TRP A 120 13.65 -3.39 -12.44
CA TRP A 120 13.98 -2.18 -11.71
C TRP A 120 13.16 -1.01 -12.22
N HIS A 121 12.55 -0.25 -11.33
CA HIS A 121 11.72 0.88 -11.65
C HIS A 121 11.80 1.95 -10.56
N ILE A 122 11.30 3.13 -10.88
CA ILE A 122 11.11 4.23 -9.94
C ILE A 122 9.60 4.48 -9.80
N GLU A 123 9.18 4.85 -8.60
CA GLU A 123 7.78 5.20 -8.32
C GLU A 123 7.45 6.65 -8.71
N HIS A 124 8.46 7.48 -8.90
CA HIS A 124 8.34 8.85 -9.38
C HIS A 124 8.52 8.88 -10.89
N GLY A 125 7.65 9.59 -11.62
CA GLY A 125 7.71 9.63 -13.07
C GLY A 125 7.10 10.90 -13.64
N LYS A 126 7.18 11.04 -14.97
CA LYS A 126 6.51 12.15 -15.69
C LYS A 126 5.03 11.85 -15.80
N GLY A 127 4.19 12.74 -15.28
CA GLY A 127 2.74 12.68 -15.39
C GLY A 127 2.06 13.18 -14.11
N TYR A 128 0.88 13.74 -14.28
CA TYR A 128 0.13 14.37 -13.18
C TYR A 128 -0.11 13.47 -11.97
N ASP A 129 -0.17 12.14 -12.17
CA ASP A 129 -0.45 11.16 -11.11
C ASP A 129 0.81 10.65 -10.41
N LEU A 130 2.00 10.86 -10.98
CA LEU A 130 3.27 10.29 -10.49
C LEU A 130 4.22 11.33 -9.92
N GLU A 131 4.22 12.54 -10.47
CA GLU A 131 5.12 13.61 -10.04
C GLU A 131 5.01 14.00 -8.56
N PRO A 132 3.80 14.06 -7.96
CA PRO A 132 3.66 14.45 -6.57
C PRO A 132 3.90 13.34 -5.55
N ARG A 133 4.30 12.14 -5.97
CA ARG A 133 4.57 11.02 -5.04
C ARG A 133 5.85 11.27 -4.26
N ALA A 134 5.73 11.56 -2.99
CA ALA A 134 6.86 11.79 -2.10
C ALA A 134 7.33 10.52 -1.37
N PHE A 135 6.42 9.57 -1.16
CA PHE A 135 6.68 8.34 -0.41
C PHE A 135 6.06 7.13 -1.08
N VAL A 136 6.69 5.98 -0.84
CA VAL A 136 6.13 4.66 -1.12
C VAL A 136 5.97 3.93 0.20
N PHE A 137 4.82 3.31 0.40
CA PHE A 137 4.60 2.44 1.54
C PHE A 137 3.98 1.11 1.11
N SER A 138 4.27 0.08 1.87
CA SER A 138 3.68 -1.24 1.70
C SER A 138 3.29 -1.81 3.05
N ILE A 139 2.15 -2.47 3.11
CA ILE A 139 1.67 -3.21 4.27
C ILE A 139 1.56 -4.67 3.85
N TYR A 140 2.38 -5.51 4.45
CA TYR A 140 2.34 -6.96 4.21
C TYR A 140 1.27 -7.57 5.10
N LEU A 141 0.33 -8.29 4.50
CA LEU A 141 -0.84 -8.84 5.19
C LEU A 141 -0.66 -10.30 5.59
N ASN A 142 0.30 -10.98 4.99
CA ASN A 142 0.70 -12.36 5.28
C ASN A 142 2.18 -12.56 4.97
N ASP A 143 2.72 -13.66 5.49
CA ASP A 143 4.09 -14.13 5.23
C ASP A 143 4.18 -14.83 3.87
#